data_5605695795bb611c1650b81a1b77aa29
#
_entry.id   5605695795bb611c1650b81a1b77aa29
#
_cell.length_a   1.000
_cell.length_b   1.000
_cell.length_c   1.000
_cell.angle_alpha   90.00
_cell.angle_beta   90.00
_cell.angle_gamma   90.00
#
_symmetry.space_group_name_H-M   'P 1'
#
loop_
_entity.id
_entity.type
_entity.pdbx_description
1 polymer ?
#
loop_
_entity_poly.entity_id
_entity_poly.type
_entity_poly.pdbx_seq_one_letter_code
_entity_poly.pdbx_strand_id
1 'polypeptide(L)'
;MTSRAFVKAARFGLAAVGLVAGFAALGGASLAQNAPDKAAAAKAAAALPATGAPVAADPAVLDKGRQIFGDYGCAQCHSLGDAGATGHVGPSLDGNPNITLDFVKDRVTNGQGMMPSFASQLTADEINTVSAYVAKVAMK
;
A
#
# COMPACT_ATOMS: atom_id res chain seq x y z
N MET A 1 16.34 -49.69 -5.02
CA MET A 1 16.42 -49.48 -6.46
C MET A 1 16.50 -47.97 -6.64
N THR A 2 17.68 -47.40 -6.59
CA THR A 2 18.57 -47.02 -7.71
C THR A 2 17.84 -46.16 -8.76
N SER A 3 18.17 -44.90 -8.99
CA SER A 3 19.32 -44.37 -9.73
C SER A 3 19.27 -42.85 -9.78
N ARG A 4 20.35 -42.18 -9.43
CA ARG A 4 21.39 -41.51 -10.25
C ARG A 4 20.89 -40.23 -10.94
N ALA A 5 21.29 -39.09 -10.46
CA ALA A 5 22.45 -38.29 -10.78
C ALA A 5 22.63 -37.96 -12.28
N PHE A 6 22.50 -36.67 -12.62
CA PHE A 6 23.24 -36.12 -13.75
C PHE A 6 23.66 -34.67 -13.44
N VAL A 7 24.91 -34.56 -13.03
CA VAL A 7 25.73 -33.34 -13.03
C VAL A 7 26.19 -33.15 -14.47
N LYS A 8 26.00 -31.97 -15.02
CA LYS A 8 26.72 -31.56 -16.23
C LYS A 8 27.23 -30.12 -16.08
N ALA A 9 28.49 -30.07 -15.72
CA ALA A 9 29.31 -28.88 -15.82
C ALA A 9 29.88 -28.77 -17.26
N ALA A 10 29.91 -27.56 -17.79
CA ALA A 10 30.79 -27.13 -18.90
C ALA A 10 30.84 -25.61 -18.84
N ARG A 11 31.90 -25.04 -18.51
CA ARG A 11 33.17 -24.70 -19.22
C ARG A 11 33.13 -23.26 -19.75
N PHE A 12 33.92 -22.42 -19.03
CA PHE A 12 35.01 -21.58 -19.48
C PHE A 12 34.86 -20.92 -20.88
N GLY A 13 34.85 -19.59 -20.87
CA GLY A 13 35.22 -18.75 -21.98
C GLY A 13 35.87 -17.47 -21.47
N LEU A 14 37.18 -17.49 -21.28
CA LEU A 14 38.04 -16.30 -21.15
C LEU A 14 38.40 -15.83 -22.56
N ALA A 15 38.19 -14.56 -22.88
CA ALA A 15 38.88 -13.73 -23.85
C ALA A 15 38.09 -12.41 -23.92
N ALA A 16 38.61 -11.20 -24.02
CA ALA A 16 39.92 -10.68 -24.24
C ALA A 16 39.89 -9.20 -23.85
N VAL A 17 41.01 -8.73 -23.45
CA VAL A 17 41.43 -7.34 -23.24
C VAL A 17 41.12 -6.45 -24.44
N GLY A 18 40.49 -5.33 -24.18
CA GLY A 18 40.30 -4.20 -25.11
C GLY A 18 40.45 -2.90 -24.37
N LEU A 19 41.70 -2.44 -24.26
CA LEU A 19 42.10 -1.12 -23.76
C LEU A 19 41.75 -0.08 -24.84
N VAL A 20 40.79 0.79 -24.61
CA VAL A 20 40.66 2.04 -25.36
C VAL A 20 40.51 3.18 -24.36
N ALA A 21 41.60 3.91 -24.24
CA ALA A 21 41.64 5.21 -23.59
C ALA A 21 40.93 6.24 -24.51
N GLY A 22 40.08 7.08 -23.94
CA GLY A 22 39.58 8.24 -24.71
C GLY A 22 38.48 9.00 -24.03
N PHE A 23 38.88 10.09 -23.43
CA PHE A 23 38.18 11.38 -23.35
C PHE A 23 37.06 11.63 -22.38
N ALA A 24 37.39 12.56 -21.51
CA ALA A 24 36.56 13.35 -20.62
C ALA A 24 35.37 13.99 -21.34
N ALA A 25 34.18 13.80 -20.74
CA ALA A 25 33.10 14.78 -20.82
C ALA A 25 32.45 14.81 -19.43
N LEU A 26 32.68 15.94 -18.75
CA LEU A 26 31.92 16.37 -17.57
C LEU A 26 30.48 16.60 -18.01
N GLY A 27 29.66 15.58 -17.90
CA GLY A 27 28.23 15.66 -18.00
C GLY A 27 27.64 15.24 -16.67
N GLY A 28 27.18 16.21 -15.87
CA GLY A 28 26.48 15.98 -14.62
C GLY A 28 25.27 15.10 -14.87
N ALA A 29 25.37 13.82 -14.54
CA ALA A 29 24.22 12.97 -14.42
C ALA A 29 23.50 13.37 -13.11
N SER A 30 22.53 14.24 -13.26
CA SER A 30 21.48 14.44 -12.28
C SER A 30 20.90 13.07 -11.94
N LEU A 31 21.11 12.62 -10.72
CA LEU A 31 20.37 11.52 -10.14
C LEU A 31 18.92 11.99 -10.05
N ALA A 32 18.16 11.77 -11.12
CA ALA A 32 16.71 11.87 -11.08
C ALA A 32 16.24 10.85 -10.05
N GLN A 33 16.00 11.35 -8.86
CA GLN A 33 15.32 10.64 -7.81
C GLN A 33 13.97 10.19 -8.38
N ASN A 34 13.80 8.90 -8.46
CA ASN A 34 12.52 8.26 -8.72
C ASN A 34 11.62 8.51 -7.49
N ALA A 35 11.13 9.73 -7.35
CA ALA A 35 9.98 10.00 -6.52
C ALA A 35 8.78 9.39 -7.27
N PRO A 36 8.01 8.49 -6.67
CA PRO A 36 6.78 8.03 -7.29
C PRO A 36 5.91 9.25 -7.57
N ASP A 37 5.51 9.41 -8.82
CA ASP A 37 4.74 10.54 -9.31
C ASP A 37 3.49 10.78 -8.47
N LYS A 38 3.57 11.75 -7.58
CA LYS A 38 2.44 12.28 -6.81
C LYS A 38 1.34 12.83 -7.75
N ALA A 39 1.67 13.03 -9.01
CA ALA A 39 0.76 13.50 -10.05
C ALA A 39 -0.20 12.42 -10.57
N ALA A 40 0.16 11.13 -10.50
CA ALA A 40 -0.73 10.05 -10.93
C ALA A 40 -1.82 9.76 -9.89
N ALA A 41 -1.53 9.95 -8.61
CA ALA A 41 -2.53 9.82 -7.53
C ALA A 41 -3.57 10.94 -7.56
N ALA A 42 -3.19 12.14 -7.98
CA ALA A 42 -4.10 13.29 -8.04
C ALA A 42 -5.18 13.18 -9.15
N LYS A 43 -4.94 12.38 -10.20
CA LYS A 43 -5.89 12.26 -11.31
C LYS A 43 -6.99 11.21 -11.06
N ALA A 44 -6.78 10.30 -10.11
CA ALA A 44 -7.81 9.33 -9.67
C ALA A 44 -8.72 9.89 -8.57
N ALA A 45 -8.34 11.00 -7.92
CA ALA A 45 -9.13 11.63 -6.84
C ALA A 45 -10.29 12.50 -7.33
N ALA A 46 -10.47 12.66 -8.65
CA ALA A 46 -11.41 13.64 -9.21
C ALA A 46 -12.84 13.12 -9.45
N ALA A 47 -13.26 12.00 -8.87
CA ALA A 47 -14.55 11.39 -9.18
C ALA A 47 -15.36 10.86 -7.98
N LEU A 48 -15.13 11.36 -6.75
CA LEU A 48 -16.07 11.11 -5.67
C LEU A 48 -16.90 12.36 -5.42
N PRO A 49 -18.23 12.29 -5.44
CA PRO A 49 -19.08 13.45 -5.16
C PRO A 49 -18.85 13.90 -3.72
N ALA A 50 -18.40 15.14 -3.55
CA ALA A 50 -18.29 15.82 -2.27
C ALA A 50 -19.69 16.19 -1.73
N THR A 51 -20.54 15.22 -1.53
CA THR A 51 -21.88 15.44 -0.96
C THR A 51 -22.04 14.43 0.17
N GLY A 52 -22.21 14.93 1.38
CA GLY A 52 -22.32 14.18 2.64
C GLY A 52 -23.51 13.21 2.74
N ALA A 53 -23.62 12.32 1.78
CA ALA A 53 -24.55 11.18 1.78
C ALA A 53 -23.84 9.94 2.33
N PRO A 54 -24.54 8.91 2.83
CA PRO A 54 -23.95 7.73 3.44
C PRO A 54 -23.15 6.92 2.42
N VAL A 55 -21.89 7.32 2.24
CA VAL A 55 -20.90 6.72 1.33
C VAL A 55 -20.60 5.25 1.68
N ALA A 56 -20.98 4.82 2.87
CA ALA A 56 -20.64 3.49 3.41
C ALA A 56 -21.39 2.30 2.76
N ALA A 57 -22.30 2.53 1.82
CA ALA A 57 -23.08 1.48 1.18
C ALA A 57 -22.79 1.30 -0.32
N ASP A 58 -22.02 2.21 -0.92
CA ASP A 58 -21.66 2.13 -2.34
C ASP A 58 -20.54 1.08 -2.54
N PRO A 59 -20.75 0.06 -3.38
CA PRO A 59 -19.74 -0.95 -3.68
C PRO A 59 -18.40 -0.36 -4.14
N ALA A 60 -18.42 0.70 -4.95
CA ALA A 60 -17.22 1.37 -5.44
C ALA A 60 -16.42 2.00 -4.30
N VAL A 61 -17.09 2.57 -3.30
CA VAL A 61 -16.45 3.13 -2.10
C VAL A 61 -15.84 2.01 -1.24
N LEU A 62 -16.54 0.88 -1.10
CA LEU A 62 -16.04 -0.26 -0.36
C LEU A 62 -14.80 -0.87 -1.04
N ASP A 63 -14.82 -1.01 -2.35
CA ASP A 63 -13.66 -1.53 -3.11
C ASP A 63 -12.47 -0.58 -3.01
N LYS A 64 -12.69 0.73 -3.13
CA LYS A 64 -11.63 1.73 -2.96
C LYS A 64 -11.10 1.74 -1.53
N GLY A 65 -11.95 1.64 -0.53
CA GLY A 65 -11.56 1.55 0.87
C GLY A 65 -10.72 0.31 1.15
N ARG A 66 -11.08 -0.85 0.58
CA ARG A 66 -10.30 -2.09 0.67
C ARG A 66 -8.93 -1.94 0.04
N GLN A 67 -8.82 -1.29 -1.12
CA GLN A 67 -7.53 -1.00 -1.76
C GLN A 67 -6.66 -0.12 -0.86
N ILE A 68 -7.19 0.99 -0.34
CA ILE A 68 -6.45 1.88 0.57
C ILE A 68 -5.98 1.09 1.81
N PHE A 69 -6.83 0.24 2.39
CA PHE A 69 -6.49 -0.59 3.55
C PHE A 69 -5.29 -1.52 3.28
N GLY A 70 -5.20 -2.08 2.08
CA GLY A 70 -4.06 -2.89 1.64
C GLY A 70 -2.81 -2.06 1.35
N ASP A 71 -2.96 -1.01 0.52
CA ASP A 71 -1.85 -0.21 -0.02
C ASP A 71 -1.08 0.56 1.06
N TYR A 72 -1.77 1.03 2.10
CA TYR A 72 -1.17 1.78 3.21
C TYR A 72 -0.79 0.91 4.41
N GLY A 73 -0.80 -0.42 4.24
CA GLY A 73 -0.25 -1.35 5.22
C GLY A 73 -1.09 -1.57 6.46
N CYS A 74 -2.35 -1.17 6.51
CA CYS A 74 -3.27 -1.43 7.62
C CYS A 74 -3.37 -2.94 7.91
N ALA A 75 -3.39 -3.76 6.85
CA ALA A 75 -3.45 -5.22 6.90
C ALA A 75 -2.25 -5.88 7.61
N GLN A 76 -1.12 -5.19 7.72
CA GLN A 76 0.06 -5.72 8.41
C GLN A 76 -0.10 -5.71 9.93
N CYS A 77 -0.91 -4.78 10.44
CA CYS A 77 -1.12 -4.60 11.86
C CYS A 77 -2.50 -5.09 12.33
N HIS A 78 -3.53 -4.95 11.53
CA HIS A 78 -4.91 -5.29 11.88
C HIS A 78 -5.41 -6.54 11.15
N SER A 79 -6.20 -7.36 11.84
CA SER A 79 -7.01 -8.38 11.19
C SER A 79 -8.35 -7.79 10.77
N LEU A 80 -8.78 -8.15 9.54
CA LEU A 80 -10.07 -7.78 8.96
C LEU A 80 -10.43 -8.78 7.87
N GLY A 81 -11.42 -9.62 8.14
CA GLY A 81 -11.79 -10.75 7.27
C GLY A 81 -12.18 -10.33 5.86
N ASP A 82 -12.92 -9.22 5.71
CA ASP A 82 -13.31 -8.69 4.40
C ASP A 82 -12.09 -8.30 3.51
N ALA A 83 -11.00 -7.86 4.12
CA ALA A 83 -9.75 -7.53 3.44
C ALA A 83 -8.78 -8.72 3.33
N GLY A 84 -9.12 -9.89 3.87
CA GLY A 84 -8.19 -11.01 3.99
C GLY A 84 -6.97 -10.70 4.87
N ALA A 85 -7.08 -9.71 5.74
CA ALA A 85 -5.99 -9.23 6.58
C ALA A 85 -5.90 -10.05 7.87
N THR A 86 -4.67 -10.41 8.26
CA THR A 86 -4.39 -11.27 9.43
C THR A 86 -3.37 -10.65 10.38
N GLY A 87 -3.18 -9.34 10.35
CA GLY A 87 -2.26 -8.64 11.25
C GLY A 87 -2.67 -8.76 12.72
N HIS A 88 -1.68 -8.80 13.62
CA HIS A 88 -1.91 -9.01 15.08
C HIS A 88 -1.20 -7.96 15.95
N VAL A 89 -0.61 -6.93 15.36
CA VAL A 89 0.04 -5.84 16.12
C VAL A 89 -0.99 -4.90 16.72
N GLY A 90 -2.03 -4.59 15.93
CA GLY A 90 -3.20 -3.83 16.37
C GLY A 90 -4.37 -4.75 16.76
N PRO A 91 -5.46 -4.20 17.29
CA PRO A 91 -6.65 -4.98 17.59
C PRO A 91 -7.31 -5.54 16.33
N SER A 92 -8.00 -6.68 16.49
CA SER A 92 -8.93 -7.18 15.47
C SER A 92 -10.03 -6.14 15.23
N LEU A 93 -10.33 -5.91 13.97
CA LEU A 93 -11.41 -5.00 13.58
C LEU A 93 -12.76 -5.73 13.48
N ASP A 94 -12.74 -7.03 13.12
CA ASP A 94 -13.96 -7.82 12.99
C ASP A 94 -14.71 -7.97 14.32
N GLY A 95 -16.01 -7.75 14.27
CA GLY A 95 -16.90 -7.93 15.42
C GLY A 95 -16.68 -6.97 16.58
N ASN A 96 -15.90 -5.92 16.41
CA ASN A 96 -15.64 -4.95 17.46
C ASN A 96 -16.72 -3.85 17.46
N PRO A 97 -17.57 -3.79 18.51
CA PRO A 97 -18.69 -2.84 18.54
C PRO A 97 -18.27 -1.37 18.65
N ASN A 98 -17.01 -1.11 18.98
CA ASN A 98 -16.49 0.26 19.08
C ASN A 98 -16.00 0.82 17.74
N ILE A 99 -16.01 0.02 16.66
CA ILE A 99 -15.60 0.46 15.33
C ILE A 99 -16.74 1.27 14.70
N THR A 100 -16.72 2.57 14.95
CA THR A 100 -17.60 3.55 14.29
C THR A 100 -16.83 4.34 13.24
N LEU A 101 -17.55 4.97 12.30
CA LEU A 101 -16.93 5.82 11.29
C LEU A 101 -16.01 6.90 11.91
N ASP A 102 -16.55 7.64 12.88
CA ASP A 102 -15.82 8.73 13.52
C ASP A 102 -14.61 8.23 14.32
N PHE A 103 -14.77 7.09 15.02
CA PHE A 103 -13.66 6.47 15.74
C PHE A 103 -12.54 6.06 14.79
N VAL A 104 -12.85 5.36 13.69
CA VAL A 104 -11.83 4.94 12.71
C VAL A 104 -11.17 6.14 12.07
N LYS A 105 -11.96 7.15 11.68
CA LYS A 105 -11.46 8.40 11.10
C LYS A 105 -10.48 9.11 12.04
N ASP A 106 -10.82 9.23 13.31
CA ASP A 106 -9.92 9.82 14.30
C ASP A 106 -8.61 9.05 14.42
N ARG A 107 -8.67 7.71 14.50
CA ARG A 107 -7.49 6.85 14.61
C ARG A 107 -6.60 6.89 13.37
N VAL A 108 -7.18 6.88 12.18
CA VAL A 108 -6.42 6.99 10.93
C VAL A 108 -5.78 8.37 10.79
N THR A 109 -6.50 9.42 11.17
CA THR A 109 -5.99 10.80 11.10
C THR A 109 -4.86 11.03 12.09
N ASN A 110 -5.07 10.69 13.36
CA ASN A 110 -4.19 11.09 14.46
C ASN A 110 -3.22 10.00 14.90
N GLY A 111 -3.51 8.72 14.59
CA GLY A 111 -2.79 7.59 15.13
C GLY A 111 -3.14 7.32 16.61
N GLN A 112 -2.60 6.23 17.15
CA GLN A 112 -2.63 5.97 18.60
C GLN A 112 -1.61 4.90 18.97
N GLY A 113 -0.75 5.16 19.93
CA GLY A 113 0.26 4.21 20.39
C GLY A 113 1.21 3.82 19.24
N MET A 114 1.20 2.55 18.84
CA MET A 114 2.01 2.06 17.72
C MET A 114 1.41 2.35 16.34
N MET A 115 0.14 2.71 16.26
CA MET A 115 -0.50 3.10 15.00
C MET A 115 -0.08 4.52 14.64
N PRO A 116 0.62 4.73 13.50
CA PRO A 116 1.02 6.07 13.07
C PRO A 116 -0.17 6.90 12.60
N SER A 117 0.04 8.23 12.55
CA SER A 117 -0.87 9.13 11.84
C SER A 117 -0.71 8.99 10.34
N PHE A 118 -1.81 8.91 9.61
CA PHE A 118 -1.83 8.85 8.15
C PHE A 118 -2.21 10.19 7.49
N ALA A 119 -2.44 11.25 8.26
CA ALA A 119 -2.85 12.55 7.74
C ALA A 119 -1.85 13.18 6.76
N SER A 120 -0.57 12.81 6.83
CA SER A 120 0.46 13.25 5.88
C SER A 120 0.57 12.39 4.62
N GLN A 121 -0.05 11.20 4.62
CA GLN A 121 0.07 10.20 3.56
C GLN A 121 -1.22 10.05 2.76
N LEU A 122 -2.37 10.20 3.43
CA LEU A 122 -3.70 10.10 2.86
C LEU A 122 -4.35 11.48 2.78
N THR A 123 -5.11 11.70 1.71
CA THR A 123 -6.00 12.86 1.61
C THR A 123 -7.19 12.70 2.56
N ALA A 124 -7.89 13.80 2.86
CA ALA A 124 -9.09 13.76 3.70
C ALA A 124 -10.16 12.83 3.12
N ASP A 125 -10.30 12.77 1.79
CA ASP A 125 -11.26 11.89 1.11
C ASP A 125 -10.87 10.42 1.22
N GLU A 126 -9.58 10.11 1.12
CA GLU A 126 -9.08 8.74 1.31
C GLU A 126 -9.25 8.28 2.76
N ILE A 127 -8.99 9.16 3.73
CA ILE A 127 -9.26 8.88 5.16
C ILE A 127 -10.75 8.60 5.37
N ASN A 128 -11.63 9.41 4.81
CA ASN A 128 -13.07 9.19 4.88
C ASN A 128 -13.46 7.85 4.24
N THR A 129 -12.91 7.54 3.07
CA THR A 129 -13.21 6.33 2.29
C THR A 129 -12.78 5.06 3.04
N VAL A 130 -11.54 4.99 3.53
CA VAL A 130 -11.07 3.81 4.27
C VAL A 130 -11.79 3.68 5.61
N SER A 131 -12.12 4.79 6.27
CA SER A 131 -12.86 4.77 7.53
C SER A 131 -14.28 4.24 7.34
N ALA A 132 -14.96 4.67 6.28
CA ALA A 132 -16.30 4.19 5.92
C ALA A 132 -16.27 2.70 5.57
N TYR A 133 -15.27 2.26 4.82
CA TYR A 133 -15.06 0.85 4.51
C TYR A 133 -14.91 0.01 5.79
N VAL A 134 -13.94 0.34 6.65
CA VAL A 134 -13.68 -0.39 7.89
C VAL A 134 -14.92 -0.44 8.78
N ALA A 135 -15.55 0.71 9.04
CA ALA A 135 -16.74 0.79 9.87
C ALA A 135 -17.90 -0.08 9.31
N LYS A 136 -18.01 -0.19 7.98
CA LYS A 136 -19.06 -0.99 7.33
C LYS A 136 -18.81 -2.49 7.42
N VAL A 137 -17.57 -2.94 7.19
CA VAL A 137 -17.26 -4.37 7.07
C VAL A 137 -16.90 -5.02 8.41
N ALA A 138 -16.41 -4.26 9.37
CA ALA A 138 -16.07 -4.76 10.71
C ALA A 138 -17.29 -5.26 11.50
N MET A 139 -18.49 -4.84 11.13
CA MET A 139 -19.76 -5.19 11.81
C MET A 139 -20.48 -6.40 11.20
N LYS A 140 -19.85 -7.12 10.27
CA LYS A 140 -20.45 -8.30 9.63
C LYS A 140 -20.27 -9.56 10.48
#